data_9d2847f419b8b5cc4992ed48032147b5
#
_entry.id   9d2847f419b8b5cc4992ed48032147b5
#
_cell.length_a   1.000
_cell.length_b   1.000
_cell.length_c   1.000
_cell.angle_alpha   90.00
_cell.angle_beta   90.00
_cell.angle_gamma   90.00
#
_symmetry.space_group_name_H-M   'P 1'
#
loop_
_entity.id
_entity.type
_entity.pdbx_description
1 polymer ?
#
loop_
_entity_poly.entity_id
_entity_poly.type
_entity_poly.pdbx_seq_one_letter_code
_entity_poly.pdbx_strand_id
1 'polypeptide(L)'
;MTIIERLSALRALMQQHGVTACIVPGTDPHASEYMAEHWTEMSWITGFLGETGTAVITLDQALLWTDSRYYLQAEAELQGTTVELMRESDIDCPSIPEWLCAEIGNRVSGIGKVAVNPEMYSVNGYRDLKATLEEGGLALVSIDLISPLWTEGRPAIPTSLLYEYEEQYTGESVQSKLTRVRQALQERHCDALVISALDEIGWILNIRGKDVDYTPCLISYVVVEMDRCTLFVAPNKLDDAARAYLHRIGVSIADYDAVFDYLQHIPAKGIMYDGGKVNEALYEAINPAANKVNVSPSPVLKMQSVKNATELQGERLAMRKDAVALTRFFYWLENEAMQTPQTEITLAKKLGDFRAMGANYTDDSFCTIAGWKGNGAIVHYHATPEECAAIEGEGVLLLDSGGQYLDGTTDITRTVWIGDPANIPAAVKRDYTLVLKGHIALARARFPKGTRGNQLDILARQFLWAEGMTYGHGTGHGVG
;
A
#
# COMPACT_ATOMS: atom_id res chain seq x y z
N MET A 1 20.39 5.53 17.46
CA MET A 1 19.85 4.55 18.44
C MET A 1 19.76 3.19 17.78
N THR A 2 20.22 2.13 18.46
CA THR A 2 19.99 0.74 18.06
C THR A 2 18.53 0.33 18.31
N ILE A 3 18.07 -0.77 17.73
CA ILE A 3 16.69 -1.30 17.97
C ILE A 3 16.45 -1.53 19.47
N ILE A 4 17.42 -2.09 20.18
CA ILE A 4 17.33 -2.31 21.64
C ILE A 4 17.16 -1.00 22.42
N GLU A 5 17.90 0.05 22.04
CA GLU A 5 17.77 1.38 22.66
C GLU A 5 16.40 2.02 22.34
N ARG A 6 15.90 1.88 21.10
CA ARG A 6 14.56 2.37 20.71
C ARG A 6 13.45 1.68 21.50
N LEU A 7 13.49 0.35 21.60
CA LEU A 7 12.56 -0.43 22.42
C LEU A 7 12.61 -0.03 23.90
N SER A 8 13.80 0.18 24.44
CA SER A 8 13.97 0.63 25.83
C SER A 8 13.38 2.03 26.07
N ALA A 9 13.60 2.97 25.14
CA ALA A 9 13.04 4.31 25.21
C ALA A 9 11.50 4.28 25.11
N LEU A 10 10.94 3.48 24.20
CA LEU A 10 9.50 3.30 24.05
C LEU A 10 8.88 2.74 25.36
N ARG A 11 9.47 1.71 25.93
CA ARG A 11 9.01 1.11 27.21
C ARG A 11 9.01 2.12 28.36
N ALA A 12 10.05 2.97 28.42
CA ALA A 12 10.09 4.05 29.44
C ALA A 12 8.96 5.06 29.25
N LEU A 13 8.66 5.43 28.00
CA LEU A 13 7.57 6.34 27.68
C LEU A 13 6.19 5.70 27.95
N MET A 14 6.03 4.40 27.61
CA MET A 14 4.83 3.65 27.96
C MET A 14 4.57 3.64 29.46
N GLN A 15 5.59 3.43 30.29
CA GLN A 15 5.48 3.47 31.76
C GLN A 15 5.04 4.85 32.24
N GLN A 16 5.58 5.94 31.70
CA GLN A 16 5.20 7.33 32.04
C GLN A 16 3.71 7.60 31.77
N HIS A 17 3.17 7.02 30.68
CA HIS A 17 1.76 7.17 30.30
C HIS A 17 0.84 6.09 30.90
N GLY A 18 1.40 5.15 31.69
CA GLY A 18 0.64 4.05 32.26
C GLY A 18 0.05 3.11 31.21
N VAL A 19 0.78 2.90 30.12
CA VAL A 19 0.43 2.04 28.98
C VAL A 19 1.15 0.71 29.14
N THR A 20 0.45 -0.39 28.88
CA THR A 20 0.97 -1.77 29.00
C THR A 20 1.43 -2.37 27.70
N ALA A 21 0.86 -1.92 26.57
CA ALA A 21 1.29 -2.29 25.23
C ALA A 21 1.15 -1.12 24.26
N CYS A 22 1.97 -1.10 23.21
CA CYS A 22 1.89 -0.18 22.09
C CYS A 22 1.83 -0.99 20.79
N ILE A 23 0.89 -0.66 19.91
CA ILE A 23 0.78 -1.25 18.56
C ILE A 23 1.25 -0.21 17.56
N VAL A 24 2.19 -0.61 16.69
CA VAL A 24 2.79 0.24 15.65
C VAL A 24 2.57 -0.45 14.30
N PRO A 25 1.53 -0.07 13.54
CA PRO A 25 1.27 -0.67 12.24
C PRO A 25 2.20 -0.11 11.15
N GLY A 26 2.46 -0.92 10.12
CA GLY A 26 3.12 -0.48 8.88
C GLY A 26 2.10 0.17 7.96
N THR A 27 1.72 1.40 8.25
CA THR A 27 0.79 2.21 7.45
C THR A 27 1.05 3.71 7.66
N ASP A 28 0.40 4.55 6.88
CA ASP A 28 0.45 6.00 6.96
C ASP A 28 -0.95 6.62 7.20
N PRO A 29 -1.09 7.93 7.44
CA PRO A 29 -2.36 8.60 7.66
C PRO A 29 -3.37 8.51 6.51
N HIS A 30 -2.91 8.07 5.33
CA HIS A 30 -3.69 7.99 4.09
C HIS A 30 -4.07 6.55 3.72
N ALA A 31 -3.63 5.56 4.49
CA ALA A 31 -3.76 4.12 4.21
C ALA A 31 -3.21 3.78 2.81
N SER A 32 -2.01 4.31 2.51
CA SER A 32 -1.27 4.06 1.27
C SER A 32 -0.67 2.65 1.26
N GLU A 33 -0.54 2.06 0.08
CA GLU A 33 0.17 0.78 -0.09
C GLU A 33 1.67 0.98 0.07
N TYR A 34 2.24 1.95 -0.64
CA TYR A 34 3.60 2.44 -0.41
C TYR A 34 3.52 3.72 0.42
N MET A 35 4.24 3.78 1.52
CA MET A 35 4.26 4.97 2.38
C MET A 35 5.57 5.74 2.22
N ALA A 36 5.49 7.05 2.40
CA ALA A 36 6.69 7.85 2.48
C ALA A 36 7.52 7.46 3.70
N GLU A 37 8.84 7.51 3.58
CA GLU A 37 9.79 7.13 4.65
C GLU A 37 9.53 7.84 6.00
N HIS A 38 8.88 9.00 5.97
CA HIS A 38 8.47 9.73 7.17
C HIS A 38 7.60 8.90 8.12
N TRP A 39 6.78 7.99 7.60
CA TRP A 39 5.83 7.16 8.37
C TRP A 39 6.26 5.71 8.55
N THR A 40 7.48 5.34 8.22
CA THR A 40 7.99 3.96 8.43
C THR A 40 8.29 3.66 9.89
N GLU A 41 7.35 3.97 10.79
CA GLU A 41 7.49 3.85 12.25
C GLU A 41 7.70 2.39 12.69
N MET A 42 6.99 1.45 12.06
CA MET A 42 7.15 0.02 12.31
C MET A 42 8.58 -0.44 11.97
N SER A 43 9.11 -0.02 10.83
CA SER A 43 10.47 -0.36 10.42
C SER A 43 11.50 0.29 11.35
N TRP A 44 11.27 1.53 11.77
CA TRP A 44 12.16 2.21 12.71
C TRP A 44 12.24 1.48 14.05
N ILE A 45 11.11 1.01 14.61
CA ILE A 45 11.11 0.37 15.93
C ILE A 45 11.58 -1.09 15.91
N THR A 46 11.39 -1.81 14.81
CA THR A 46 11.69 -3.25 14.70
C THR A 46 12.98 -3.57 13.95
N GLY A 47 13.37 -2.73 12.99
CA GLY A 47 14.42 -3.02 12.00
C GLY A 47 13.95 -3.82 10.80
N PHE A 48 12.68 -4.23 10.74
CA PHE A 48 12.08 -4.91 9.60
C PHE A 48 11.70 -3.91 8.52
N LEU A 49 12.20 -4.11 7.29
CA LEU A 49 12.03 -3.19 6.16
C LEU A 49 10.89 -3.57 5.20
N GLY A 50 10.20 -4.68 5.46
CA GLY A 50 9.04 -5.08 4.66
C GLY A 50 7.90 -4.07 4.76
N GLU A 51 7.12 -3.94 3.69
CA GLU A 51 6.06 -2.94 3.54
C GLU A 51 4.82 -3.23 4.37
N THR A 52 4.61 -4.50 4.75
CA THR A 52 3.41 -4.93 5.48
C THR A 52 3.78 -5.63 6.78
N GLY A 53 3.23 -5.14 7.88
CA GLY A 53 3.37 -5.74 9.19
C GLY A 53 2.81 -4.85 10.28
N THR A 54 2.75 -5.38 11.49
CA THR A 54 2.34 -4.63 12.69
C THR A 54 3.21 -5.07 13.87
N ALA A 55 3.90 -4.13 14.46
CA ALA A 55 4.68 -4.37 15.66
C ALA A 55 3.82 -4.20 16.91
N VAL A 56 3.99 -5.10 17.88
CA VAL A 56 3.39 -5.03 19.20
C VAL A 56 4.49 -5.05 20.25
N ILE A 57 4.59 -3.99 21.01
CA ILE A 57 5.60 -3.82 22.05
C ILE A 57 4.92 -3.80 23.41
N THR A 58 5.30 -4.71 24.29
CA THR A 58 4.94 -4.69 25.70
C THR A 58 6.12 -4.25 26.55
N LEU A 59 5.97 -4.22 27.86
CA LEU A 59 7.07 -3.83 28.76
C LEU A 59 8.23 -4.82 28.75
N ASP A 60 8.01 -6.05 28.31
CA ASP A 60 8.98 -7.14 28.31
C ASP A 60 9.18 -7.84 26.96
N GLN A 61 8.22 -7.78 26.05
CA GLN A 61 8.27 -8.41 24.72
C GLN A 61 8.20 -7.40 23.59
N ALA A 62 8.65 -7.80 22.41
CA ALA A 62 8.48 -7.07 21.15
C ALA A 62 8.22 -8.12 20.05
N LEU A 63 7.13 -7.99 19.33
CA LEU A 63 6.68 -8.94 18.32
C LEU A 63 6.33 -8.21 17.03
N LEU A 64 6.49 -8.90 15.90
CA LEU A 64 6.11 -8.43 14.57
C LEU A 64 5.18 -9.43 13.92
N TRP A 65 3.92 -9.06 13.68
CA TRP A 65 3.02 -9.78 12.78
C TRP A 65 3.27 -9.33 11.35
N THR A 66 3.49 -10.28 10.46
CA THR A 66 3.52 -10.04 9.01
C THR A 66 2.99 -11.26 8.27
N ASP A 67 2.65 -11.10 6.99
CA ASP A 67 2.09 -12.17 6.18
C ASP A 67 3.17 -13.00 5.43
N SER A 68 2.72 -14.05 4.75
CA SER A 68 3.60 -15.04 4.12
C SER A 68 4.51 -14.50 3.01
N ARG A 69 4.26 -13.30 2.49
CA ARG A 69 5.11 -12.65 1.49
C ARG A 69 6.47 -12.25 2.05
N TYR A 70 6.54 -12.02 3.36
CA TYR A 70 7.68 -11.43 4.06
C TYR A 70 8.38 -12.34 5.06
N TYR A 71 7.93 -13.59 5.28
CA TYR A 71 8.50 -14.45 6.34
C TYR A 71 10.01 -14.63 6.22
N LEU A 72 10.51 -14.92 5.02
CA LEU A 72 11.95 -15.13 4.80
C LEU A 72 12.76 -13.85 5.07
N GLN A 73 12.24 -12.70 4.64
CA GLN A 73 12.85 -11.40 4.88
C GLN A 73 12.85 -11.07 6.37
N ALA A 74 11.71 -11.21 7.04
CA ALA A 74 11.59 -10.94 8.47
C ALA A 74 12.51 -11.86 9.31
N GLU A 75 12.62 -13.15 8.96
CA GLU A 75 13.56 -14.07 9.62
C GLU A 75 15.01 -13.63 9.50
N ALA A 76 15.41 -13.05 8.36
CA ALA A 76 16.76 -12.55 8.16
C ALA A 76 17.00 -11.22 8.89
N GLU A 77 16.11 -10.24 8.73
CA GLU A 77 16.27 -8.88 9.24
C GLU A 77 16.11 -8.78 10.76
N LEU A 78 15.28 -9.63 11.37
CA LEU A 78 15.10 -9.65 12.82
C LEU A 78 16.23 -10.38 13.57
N GLN A 79 17.18 -11.01 12.87
CA GLN A 79 18.31 -11.66 13.52
C GLN A 79 19.14 -10.65 14.34
N GLY A 80 19.43 -11.02 15.60
CA GLY A 80 20.19 -10.16 16.51
C GLY A 80 19.40 -9.01 17.13
N THR A 81 18.12 -8.87 16.78
CA THR A 81 17.17 -8.02 17.51
C THR A 81 16.50 -8.83 18.64
N THR A 82 15.67 -8.16 19.44
CA THR A 82 14.81 -8.84 20.44
C THR A 82 13.36 -8.91 19.97
N VAL A 83 13.11 -8.70 18.68
CA VAL A 83 11.77 -8.75 18.06
C VAL A 83 11.52 -10.16 17.57
N GLU A 84 10.41 -10.75 17.95
CA GLU A 84 10.00 -12.10 17.55
C GLU A 84 9.02 -12.03 16.39
N LEU A 85 9.18 -12.90 15.38
CA LEU A 85 8.30 -13.00 14.23
C LEU A 85 7.02 -13.78 14.57
N MET A 86 5.86 -13.17 14.32
CA MET A 86 4.56 -13.80 14.34
C MET A 86 4.06 -13.99 12.90
N ARG A 87 3.92 -15.25 12.48
CA ARG A 87 3.51 -15.62 11.11
C ARG A 87 1.99 -15.55 10.95
N GLU A 88 1.46 -14.38 10.62
CA GLU A 88 0.02 -14.07 10.62
C GLU A 88 -0.84 -15.05 9.81
N SER A 89 -0.30 -15.63 8.73
CA SER A 89 -1.04 -16.57 7.87
C SER A 89 -1.04 -18.01 8.40
N ASP A 90 -0.28 -18.32 9.44
CA ASP A 90 -0.25 -19.66 10.04
C ASP A 90 -1.51 -19.87 10.88
N ILE A 91 -2.10 -21.09 10.78
CA ILE A 91 -3.40 -21.40 11.39
C ILE A 91 -3.41 -21.29 12.91
N ASP A 92 -2.26 -21.49 13.52
CA ASP A 92 -2.09 -21.44 14.99
C ASP A 92 -1.59 -20.08 15.49
N CYS A 93 -1.36 -19.11 14.59
CA CYS A 93 -0.94 -17.76 14.98
C CYS A 93 -2.15 -16.98 15.52
N PRO A 94 -2.14 -16.52 16.77
CA PRO A 94 -3.20 -15.69 17.30
C PRO A 94 -3.19 -14.32 16.61
N SER A 95 -4.36 -13.73 16.42
CA SER A 95 -4.47 -12.33 16.04
C SER A 95 -3.90 -11.42 17.13
N ILE A 96 -3.49 -10.22 16.77
CA ILE A 96 -2.94 -9.22 17.71
C ILE A 96 -3.87 -9.01 18.92
N PRO A 97 -5.19 -8.78 18.76
CA PRO A 97 -6.08 -8.61 19.91
C PRO A 97 -6.19 -9.86 20.77
N GLU A 98 -6.28 -11.07 20.18
CA GLU A 98 -6.31 -12.32 20.92
C GLU A 98 -5.05 -12.52 21.75
N TRP A 99 -3.89 -12.27 21.15
CA TRP A 99 -2.60 -12.36 21.85
C TRP A 99 -2.52 -11.36 23.02
N LEU A 100 -2.89 -10.10 22.80
CA LEU A 100 -2.87 -9.07 23.83
C LEU A 100 -3.81 -9.40 24.98
N CYS A 101 -5.01 -9.89 24.71
CA CYS A 101 -5.97 -10.28 25.74
C CYS A 101 -5.44 -11.46 26.56
N ALA A 102 -4.82 -12.46 25.93
CA ALA A 102 -4.24 -13.61 26.62
C ALA A 102 -3.01 -13.23 27.46
N GLU A 103 -2.14 -12.39 26.92
CA GLU A 103 -0.85 -12.05 27.53
C GLU A 103 -0.98 -11.00 28.63
N ILE A 104 -1.81 -9.95 28.42
CA ILE A 104 -1.93 -8.82 29.34
C ILE A 104 -3.14 -8.98 30.27
N GLY A 105 -4.28 -9.45 29.77
CA GLY A 105 -5.53 -9.51 30.52
C GLY A 105 -5.43 -10.30 31.84
N ASN A 106 -4.54 -11.27 31.91
CA ASN A 106 -4.33 -12.11 33.09
C ASN A 106 -3.16 -11.65 34.00
N ARG A 107 -2.32 -10.69 33.55
CA ARG A 107 -1.08 -10.29 34.25
C ARG A 107 -1.15 -8.94 34.95
N VAL A 108 -2.10 -8.09 34.58
CA VAL A 108 -2.20 -6.71 35.09
C VAL A 108 -3.27 -6.62 36.18
N SER A 109 -2.91 -6.09 37.35
CA SER A 109 -3.90 -5.72 38.38
C SER A 109 -4.60 -4.43 37.95
N GLY A 110 -5.75 -4.55 37.30
CA GLY A 110 -6.53 -3.43 36.75
C GLY A 110 -6.72 -3.55 35.23
N ILE A 111 -7.23 -2.50 34.60
CA ILE A 111 -7.45 -2.47 33.14
C ILE A 111 -6.14 -2.14 32.45
N GLY A 112 -5.58 -3.09 31.68
CA GLY A 112 -4.43 -2.86 30.84
C GLY A 112 -4.74 -1.89 29.71
N LYS A 113 -3.84 -0.95 29.43
CA LYS A 113 -4.01 0.04 28.37
C LYS A 113 -3.12 -0.29 27.17
N VAL A 114 -3.73 -0.33 25.99
CA VAL A 114 -3.04 -0.52 24.70
C VAL A 114 -3.04 0.82 23.95
N ALA A 115 -1.87 1.35 23.63
CA ALA A 115 -1.71 2.60 22.88
C ALA A 115 -1.63 2.35 21.37
N VAL A 116 -2.24 3.24 20.61
CA VAL A 116 -2.10 3.36 19.16
C VAL A 116 -2.03 4.83 18.77
N ASN A 117 -1.31 5.14 17.69
CA ASN A 117 -1.41 6.44 17.04
C ASN A 117 -2.71 6.50 16.22
N PRO A 118 -3.70 7.35 16.54
CA PRO A 118 -4.98 7.39 15.84
C PRO A 118 -4.89 7.83 14.38
N GLU A 119 -3.80 8.48 13.97
CA GLU A 119 -3.56 8.81 12.56
C GLU A 119 -3.20 7.57 11.72
N MET A 120 -2.69 6.52 12.36
CA MET A 120 -2.27 5.27 11.70
C MET A 120 -3.36 4.20 11.69
N TYR A 121 -4.57 4.51 12.10
CA TYR A 121 -5.69 3.56 12.10
C TYR A 121 -6.89 4.13 11.37
N SER A 122 -7.41 3.39 10.42
CA SER A 122 -8.71 3.69 9.84
C SER A 122 -9.82 3.62 10.92
N VAL A 123 -10.88 4.39 10.76
CA VAL A 123 -12.03 4.40 11.70
C VAL A 123 -12.57 2.99 11.95
N ASN A 124 -12.73 2.19 10.88
CA ASN A 124 -13.21 0.82 11.02
C ASN A 124 -12.21 -0.03 11.81
N GLY A 125 -10.93 0.00 11.42
CA GLY A 125 -9.88 -0.78 12.11
C GLY A 125 -9.71 -0.39 13.56
N TYR A 126 -9.78 0.90 13.89
CA TYR A 126 -9.72 1.38 15.26
C TYR A 126 -10.89 0.86 16.11
N ARG A 127 -12.11 0.92 15.57
CA ARG A 127 -13.32 0.46 16.27
C ARG A 127 -13.35 -1.04 16.48
N ASP A 128 -12.97 -1.80 15.47
CA ASP A 128 -12.91 -3.26 15.55
C ASP A 128 -11.85 -3.69 16.58
N LEU A 129 -10.67 -3.07 16.55
CA LEU A 129 -9.62 -3.29 17.55
C LEU A 129 -10.10 -2.93 18.95
N LYS A 130 -10.73 -1.76 19.12
CA LYS A 130 -11.24 -1.29 20.40
C LYS A 130 -12.29 -2.26 20.99
N ALA A 131 -13.25 -2.67 20.18
CA ALA A 131 -14.30 -3.58 20.62
C ALA A 131 -13.72 -4.93 21.12
N THR A 132 -12.80 -5.51 20.35
CA THR A 132 -12.17 -6.79 20.71
C THR A 132 -11.32 -6.68 21.99
N LEU A 133 -10.56 -5.59 22.14
CA LEU A 133 -9.77 -5.36 23.35
C LEU A 133 -10.64 -5.13 24.59
N GLU A 134 -11.72 -4.35 24.44
CA GLU A 134 -12.67 -4.10 25.56
C GLU A 134 -13.37 -5.39 26.00
N GLU A 135 -13.76 -6.28 25.07
CA GLU A 135 -14.28 -7.61 25.38
C GLU A 135 -13.25 -8.47 26.16
N GLY A 136 -11.96 -8.30 25.86
CA GLY A 136 -10.85 -8.94 26.57
C GLY A 136 -10.41 -8.23 27.86
N GLY A 137 -11.12 -7.19 28.30
CA GLY A 137 -10.83 -6.44 29.53
C GLY A 137 -9.66 -5.46 29.42
N LEU A 138 -9.28 -5.06 28.21
CA LEU A 138 -8.24 -4.06 27.91
C LEU A 138 -8.88 -2.75 27.41
N ALA A 139 -8.18 -1.65 27.59
CA ALA A 139 -8.61 -0.35 27.07
C ALA A 139 -7.69 0.12 25.94
N LEU A 140 -8.27 0.46 24.79
CA LEU A 140 -7.53 1.15 23.71
C LEU A 140 -7.43 2.64 24.03
N VAL A 141 -6.24 3.23 23.85
CA VAL A 141 -5.97 4.66 24.07
C VAL A 141 -5.25 5.27 22.87
N SER A 142 -5.74 6.42 22.43
CA SER A 142 -5.18 7.20 21.31
C SER A 142 -3.98 8.01 21.78
N ILE A 143 -2.77 7.49 21.67
CA ILE A 143 -1.53 8.17 22.05
C ILE A 143 -0.44 7.82 21.02
N ASP A 144 0.16 8.84 20.41
CA ASP A 144 1.40 8.68 19.65
C ASP A 144 2.59 8.60 20.59
N LEU A 145 3.25 7.45 20.60
CA LEU A 145 4.44 7.19 21.41
C LEU A 145 5.73 7.08 20.56
N ILE A 146 5.63 7.10 19.24
CA ILE A 146 6.80 6.98 18.37
C ILE A 146 7.36 8.34 17.96
N SER A 147 6.53 9.28 17.51
CA SER A 147 7.00 10.59 17.05
C SER A 147 7.84 11.35 18.10
N PRO A 148 7.51 11.31 19.40
CA PRO A 148 8.36 11.94 20.41
C PRO A 148 9.76 11.33 20.53
N LEU A 149 9.94 10.06 20.13
CA LEU A 149 11.19 9.33 20.20
C LEU A 149 12.00 9.41 18.92
N TRP A 150 11.32 9.40 17.76
CA TRP A 150 11.98 9.44 16.46
C TRP A 150 12.12 10.87 15.94
N THR A 151 12.88 11.69 16.64
CA THR A 151 13.14 13.09 16.26
C THR A 151 14.43 13.25 15.46
N GLU A 152 15.44 12.44 15.76
CA GLU A 152 16.72 12.49 15.06
C GLU A 152 16.73 11.48 13.90
N GLY A 153 17.05 11.97 12.70
CA GLY A 153 17.14 11.15 11.50
C GLY A 153 15.77 10.71 10.92
N ARG A 154 14.66 11.24 11.43
CA ARG A 154 13.35 11.01 10.79
C ARG A 154 13.31 11.74 9.45
N PRO A 155 13.03 11.04 8.33
CA PRO A 155 12.87 11.70 7.04
C PRO A 155 11.79 12.77 7.07
N ALA A 156 11.97 13.85 6.32
CA ALA A 156 10.93 14.86 6.17
C ALA A 156 9.77 14.33 5.31
N ILE A 157 8.58 14.90 5.50
CA ILE A 157 7.45 14.64 4.59
C ILE A 157 7.87 15.11 3.18
N PRO A 158 7.70 14.29 2.14
CA PRO A 158 8.05 14.63 0.77
C PRO A 158 7.36 15.91 0.28
N THR A 159 8.07 16.63 -0.61
CA THR A 159 7.63 17.95 -1.11
C THR A 159 7.70 18.03 -2.62
N SER A 160 7.27 16.98 -3.32
CA SER A 160 7.18 17.01 -4.79
C SER A 160 6.16 18.04 -5.27
N LEU A 161 6.38 18.60 -6.46
CA LEU A 161 5.44 19.57 -7.03
C LEU A 161 4.19 18.87 -7.56
N LEU A 162 3.03 19.49 -7.29
CA LEU A 162 1.77 19.14 -7.92
C LEU A 162 1.81 19.50 -9.40
N TYR A 163 1.37 18.59 -10.25
CA TYR A 163 1.13 18.88 -11.67
C TYR A 163 -0.24 18.39 -12.13
N GLU A 164 -0.79 19.10 -13.14
CA GLU A 164 -2.04 18.73 -13.79
C GLU A 164 -1.90 17.40 -14.53
N TYR A 165 -2.85 16.51 -14.33
CA TYR A 165 -3.00 15.31 -15.14
C TYR A 165 -4.07 15.55 -16.21
N GLU A 166 -3.61 15.81 -17.43
CA GLU A 166 -4.39 16.37 -18.51
C GLU A 166 -5.63 15.52 -18.87
N GLU A 167 -6.72 16.20 -19.27
CA GLU A 167 -8.00 15.57 -19.60
C GLU A 167 -7.90 14.63 -20.82
N GLN A 168 -6.91 14.80 -21.69
CA GLN A 168 -6.63 13.84 -22.75
C GLN A 168 -6.29 12.42 -22.26
N TYR A 169 -5.81 12.28 -21.04
CA TYR A 169 -5.51 11.00 -20.38
C TYR A 169 -6.64 10.55 -19.45
N THR A 170 -7.26 11.48 -18.74
CA THR A 170 -8.32 11.17 -17.77
C THR A 170 -9.69 10.98 -18.38
N GLY A 171 -9.96 11.60 -19.54
CA GLY A 171 -11.24 11.51 -20.27
C GLY A 171 -12.44 12.12 -19.57
N GLU A 172 -12.27 12.76 -18.41
CA GLU A 172 -13.34 13.40 -17.65
C GLU A 172 -12.82 14.61 -16.89
N SER A 173 -13.53 15.73 -16.98
CA SER A 173 -13.19 16.96 -16.27
C SER A 173 -13.44 16.85 -14.76
N VAL A 174 -12.71 17.64 -13.97
CA VAL A 174 -12.89 17.74 -12.52
C VAL A 174 -14.31 18.17 -12.15
N GLN A 175 -14.91 19.09 -12.90
CA GLN A 175 -16.28 19.56 -12.67
C GLN A 175 -17.30 18.43 -12.84
N SER A 176 -17.10 17.57 -13.84
CA SER A 176 -17.97 16.38 -14.03
C SER A 176 -17.85 15.43 -12.85
N LYS A 177 -16.62 15.09 -12.42
CA LYS A 177 -16.37 14.22 -11.26
C LYS A 177 -16.96 14.78 -9.97
N LEU A 178 -16.73 16.07 -9.68
CA LEU A 178 -17.32 16.76 -8.51
C LEU A 178 -18.85 16.78 -8.56
N THR A 179 -19.46 16.92 -9.73
CA THR A 179 -20.91 16.85 -9.88
C THR A 179 -21.45 15.49 -9.48
N ARG A 180 -20.79 14.41 -9.90
CA ARG A 180 -21.17 13.04 -9.54
C ARG A 180 -21.02 12.79 -8.04
N VAL A 181 -19.96 13.31 -7.41
CA VAL A 181 -19.75 13.20 -5.96
C VAL A 181 -20.84 13.97 -5.19
N ARG A 182 -21.18 15.20 -5.64
CA ARG A 182 -22.26 15.99 -5.03
C ARG A 182 -23.62 15.32 -5.17
N GLN A 183 -23.87 14.63 -6.28
CA GLN A 183 -25.08 13.80 -6.42
C GLN A 183 -25.08 12.66 -5.37
N ALA A 184 -23.96 11.96 -5.19
CA ALA A 184 -23.86 10.91 -4.18
C ALA A 184 -24.04 11.43 -2.75
N LEU A 185 -23.61 12.66 -2.46
CA LEU A 185 -23.88 13.36 -1.21
C LEU A 185 -25.38 13.61 -1.00
N GLN A 186 -26.05 14.15 -2.02
CA GLN A 186 -27.50 14.41 -1.98
C GLN A 186 -28.31 13.15 -1.73
N GLU A 187 -27.99 12.05 -2.41
CA GLU A 187 -28.65 10.75 -2.26
C GLU A 187 -28.56 10.21 -0.82
N ARG A 188 -27.55 10.64 -0.05
CA ARG A 188 -27.32 10.23 1.35
C ARG A 188 -27.63 11.31 2.36
N HIS A 189 -28.20 12.42 1.95
CA HIS A 189 -28.49 13.58 2.80
C HIS A 189 -27.26 14.10 3.55
N CYS A 190 -26.10 14.10 2.86
CA CYS A 190 -24.85 14.67 3.34
C CYS A 190 -24.51 15.97 2.63
N ASP A 191 -23.78 16.84 3.32
CA ASP A 191 -23.36 18.15 2.80
C ASP A 191 -21.87 18.16 2.41
N ALA A 192 -21.07 17.23 2.95
CA ALA A 192 -19.65 17.14 2.70
C ALA A 192 -19.15 15.68 2.63
N LEU A 193 -18.05 15.47 1.90
CA LEU A 193 -17.28 14.23 1.86
C LEU A 193 -15.83 14.54 2.22
N VAL A 194 -15.27 13.79 3.18
CA VAL A 194 -13.85 13.81 3.54
C VAL A 194 -13.14 12.69 2.78
N ILE A 195 -12.05 13.01 2.10
CA ILE A 195 -11.22 12.07 1.34
C ILE A 195 -9.79 12.15 1.85
N SER A 196 -9.24 11.02 2.30
CA SER A 196 -7.85 10.87 2.74
C SER A 196 -7.01 10.02 1.78
N ALA A 197 -7.62 9.11 1.00
CA ALA A 197 -6.93 8.24 0.08
C ALA A 197 -6.30 9.03 -1.08
N LEU A 198 -4.97 8.93 -1.24
CA LEU A 198 -4.19 9.77 -2.16
C LEU A 198 -4.53 9.52 -3.62
N ASP A 199 -4.82 8.29 -4.00
CA ASP A 199 -5.24 7.89 -5.32
C ASP A 199 -6.62 8.46 -5.69
N GLU A 200 -7.57 8.45 -4.75
CA GLU A 200 -8.89 9.07 -4.92
C GLU A 200 -8.76 10.59 -5.13
N ILE A 201 -7.88 11.24 -4.35
CA ILE A 201 -7.59 12.67 -4.48
C ILE A 201 -6.97 12.98 -5.85
N GLY A 202 -5.98 12.19 -6.24
CA GLY A 202 -5.35 12.30 -7.56
C GLY A 202 -6.35 12.14 -8.71
N TRP A 203 -7.28 11.18 -8.56
CA TRP A 203 -8.30 10.92 -9.57
C TRP A 203 -9.36 12.02 -9.63
N ILE A 204 -9.93 12.43 -8.48
CA ILE A 204 -11.04 13.40 -8.48
C ILE A 204 -10.62 14.79 -8.94
N LEU A 205 -9.39 15.21 -8.63
CA LEU A 205 -8.87 16.53 -8.99
C LEU A 205 -8.01 16.54 -10.26
N ASN A 206 -7.81 15.41 -10.92
CA ASN A 206 -6.90 15.27 -12.04
C ASN A 206 -5.52 15.86 -11.74
N ILE A 207 -4.95 15.51 -10.59
CA ILE A 207 -3.61 15.94 -10.16
C ILE A 207 -2.72 14.74 -9.92
N ARG A 208 -1.42 14.96 -10.04
CA ARG A 208 -0.38 14.00 -9.71
C ARG A 208 0.76 14.68 -8.97
N GLY A 209 1.59 13.90 -8.30
CA GLY A 209 2.83 14.28 -7.66
C GLY A 209 3.76 13.07 -7.59
N LYS A 210 4.86 13.19 -6.88
CA LYS A 210 5.86 12.13 -6.66
C LYS A 210 6.25 12.07 -5.18
N ASP A 211 5.27 12.12 -4.29
CA ASP A 211 5.52 12.07 -2.84
C ASP A 211 5.66 10.63 -2.34
N VAL A 212 5.10 9.69 -3.05
CA VAL A 212 5.14 8.27 -2.74
C VAL A 212 5.84 7.55 -3.89
N ASP A 213 6.77 6.68 -3.57
CA ASP A 213 7.49 5.90 -4.56
C ASP A 213 6.52 5.06 -5.39
N TYR A 214 6.80 4.92 -6.66
CA TYR A 214 6.02 4.13 -7.63
C TYR A 214 4.58 4.59 -7.84
N THR A 215 4.03 5.42 -6.96
CA THR A 215 2.64 5.89 -7.02
C THR A 215 2.61 7.39 -7.30
N PRO A 216 2.06 7.85 -8.43
CA PRO A 216 2.09 9.27 -8.80
C PRO A 216 1.08 10.11 -7.99
N CYS A 217 1.16 10.01 -6.68
CA CYS A 217 0.27 10.68 -5.72
C CYS A 217 0.94 11.84 -4.99
N LEU A 218 0.11 12.70 -4.41
CA LEU A 218 0.50 13.83 -3.61
C LEU A 218 -0.10 13.72 -2.21
N ILE A 219 0.72 13.78 -1.18
CA ILE A 219 0.28 13.79 0.21
C ILE A 219 -0.59 15.02 0.46
N SER A 220 -1.88 14.78 0.67
CA SER A 220 -2.91 15.82 0.77
C SER A 220 -4.22 15.25 1.32
N TYR A 221 -5.14 16.11 1.72
CA TYR A 221 -6.53 15.77 2.02
C TYR A 221 -7.47 16.59 1.13
N VAL A 222 -8.69 16.10 0.93
CA VAL A 222 -9.74 16.84 0.22
C VAL A 222 -11.04 16.80 1.01
N VAL A 223 -11.70 17.95 1.08
CA VAL A 223 -13.09 18.05 1.52
C VAL A 223 -13.92 18.58 0.36
N VAL A 224 -14.89 17.77 -0.09
CA VAL A 224 -15.86 18.17 -1.11
C VAL A 224 -17.16 18.56 -0.44
N GLU A 225 -17.58 19.82 -0.59
CA GLU A 225 -18.88 20.35 -0.13
C GLU A 225 -19.80 20.55 -1.33
N MET A 226 -21.05 20.87 -1.07
CA MET A 226 -22.06 21.07 -2.12
C MET A 226 -21.71 22.23 -3.08
N ASP A 227 -21.05 23.27 -2.59
CA ASP A 227 -20.68 24.47 -3.34
C ASP A 227 -19.17 24.72 -3.42
N ARG A 228 -18.37 23.99 -2.66
CA ARG A 228 -16.91 24.15 -2.54
C ARG A 228 -16.19 22.82 -2.67
N CYS A 229 -14.92 22.89 -3.02
CA CYS A 229 -13.94 21.79 -2.89
C CYS A 229 -12.65 22.39 -2.37
N THR A 230 -12.11 21.85 -1.29
CA THR A 230 -10.87 22.35 -0.66
C THR A 230 -9.82 21.26 -0.66
N LEU A 231 -8.65 21.57 -1.23
CA LEU A 231 -7.44 20.75 -1.17
C LEU A 231 -6.57 21.24 -0.01
N PHE A 232 -6.24 20.35 0.90
CA PHE A 232 -5.30 20.58 2.00
C PHE A 232 -3.95 19.99 1.63
N VAL A 233 -2.96 20.83 1.39
CA VAL A 233 -1.65 20.44 0.86
C VAL A 233 -0.58 21.41 1.36
N ALA A 234 0.63 20.89 1.58
CA ALA A 234 1.74 21.75 2.01
C ALA A 234 2.05 22.82 0.93
N PRO A 235 2.17 24.11 1.31
CA PRO A 235 2.27 25.22 0.37
C PRO A 235 3.48 25.16 -0.60
N ASN A 236 4.57 24.52 -0.19
CA ASN A 236 5.79 24.34 -0.97
C ASN A 236 5.67 23.31 -2.10
N LYS A 237 4.57 22.57 -2.17
CA LYS A 237 4.22 21.67 -3.28
C LYS A 237 3.54 22.39 -4.46
N LEU A 238 3.25 23.67 -4.32
CA LEU A 238 2.46 24.44 -5.27
C LEU A 238 3.31 25.56 -5.89
N ASP A 239 3.71 25.36 -7.12
CA ASP A 239 4.24 26.44 -7.96
C ASP A 239 3.12 27.27 -8.61
N ASP A 240 3.48 28.25 -9.44
CA ASP A 240 2.50 29.12 -10.11
C ASP A 240 1.59 28.36 -11.07
N ALA A 241 2.09 27.31 -11.74
CA ALA A 241 1.32 26.49 -12.65
C ALA A 241 0.28 25.66 -11.90
N ALA A 242 0.66 25.02 -10.79
CA ALA A 242 -0.22 24.28 -9.92
C ALA A 242 -1.33 25.18 -9.35
N ARG A 243 -0.98 26.38 -8.85
CA ARG A 243 -1.95 27.37 -8.34
C ARG A 243 -2.92 27.83 -9.42
N ALA A 244 -2.43 28.14 -10.62
CA ALA A 244 -3.26 28.51 -11.75
C ALA A 244 -4.22 27.39 -12.17
N TYR A 245 -3.75 26.13 -12.16
CA TYR A 245 -4.59 24.97 -12.43
C TYR A 245 -5.71 24.83 -11.39
N LEU A 246 -5.38 24.80 -10.09
CA LEU A 246 -6.35 24.67 -8.99
C LEU A 246 -7.39 25.79 -9.02
N HIS A 247 -6.97 27.03 -9.28
CA HIS A 247 -7.86 28.15 -9.49
C HIS A 247 -8.81 27.96 -10.68
N ARG A 248 -8.29 27.47 -11.83
CA ARG A 248 -9.07 27.20 -13.04
C ARG A 248 -10.17 26.16 -12.81
N ILE A 249 -9.88 25.13 -12.01
CA ILE A 249 -10.87 24.09 -11.67
C ILE A 249 -11.73 24.44 -10.46
N GLY A 250 -11.59 25.65 -9.87
CA GLY A 250 -12.41 26.12 -8.76
C GLY A 250 -12.17 25.42 -7.44
N VAL A 251 -10.95 24.95 -7.19
CA VAL A 251 -10.53 24.28 -5.93
C VAL A 251 -9.85 25.29 -5.03
N SER A 252 -10.33 25.41 -3.79
CA SER A 252 -9.71 26.20 -2.71
C SER A 252 -8.48 25.47 -2.19
N ILE A 253 -7.48 26.22 -1.71
CA ILE A 253 -6.23 25.68 -1.18
C ILE A 253 -6.13 26.06 0.29
N ALA A 254 -5.75 25.09 1.14
CA ALA A 254 -5.41 25.29 2.54
C ALA A 254 -4.12 24.52 2.88
N ASP A 255 -3.50 24.85 4.02
CA ASP A 255 -2.35 24.10 4.51
C ASP A 255 -2.75 22.67 4.89
N TYR A 256 -1.82 21.72 4.75
CA TYR A 256 -2.06 20.30 5.01
C TYR A 256 -2.68 20.05 6.39
N ASP A 257 -2.06 20.59 7.43
CA ASP A 257 -2.50 20.40 8.82
C ASP A 257 -3.79 21.15 9.16
N ALA A 258 -4.19 22.13 8.34
CA ALA A 258 -5.42 22.89 8.56
C ALA A 258 -6.69 22.04 8.39
N VAL A 259 -6.60 20.82 7.87
CA VAL A 259 -7.76 19.93 7.70
C VAL A 259 -8.46 19.64 9.03
N PHE A 260 -7.72 19.47 10.11
CA PHE A 260 -8.27 19.15 11.44
C PHE A 260 -9.13 20.29 11.98
N ASP A 261 -8.60 21.53 11.96
CA ASP A 261 -9.36 22.72 12.36
C ASP A 261 -10.56 22.97 11.43
N TYR A 262 -10.37 22.79 10.13
CA TYR A 262 -11.45 22.92 9.15
C TYR A 262 -12.62 21.97 9.44
N LEU A 263 -12.35 20.71 9.71
CA LEU A 263 -13.37 19.70 10.02
C LEU A 263 -14.10 19.98 11.32
N GLN A 264 -13.42 20.56 12.31
CA GLN A 264 -14.02 20.95 13.58
C GLN A 264 -15.04 22.10 13.41
N HIS A 265 -14.79 23.01 12.46
CA HIS A 265 -15.58 24.22 12.25
C HIS A 265 -16.46 24.18 11.00
N ILE A 266 -16.44 23.07 10.23
CA ILE A 266 -17.25 22.94 9.01
C ILE A 266 -18.75 23.05 9.35
N PRO A 267 -19.52 23.90 8.63
CA PRO A 267 -20.94 24.11 8.93
C PRO A 267 -21.85 22.98 8.45
N ALA A 268 -21.28 21.92 7.88
CA ALA A 268 -22.00 20.77 7.32
C ALA A 268 -22.78 20.02 8.41
N LYS A 269 -24.02 19.64 8.13
CA LYS A 269 -24.87 18.86 9.03
C LYS A 269 -24.68 17.35 8.86
N GLY A 270 -24.36 16.90 7.64
CA GLY A 270 -24.07 15.53 7.31
C GLY A 270 -22.70 15.40 6.63
N ILE A 271 -21.77 14.67 7.24
CA ILE A 271 -20.42 14.46 6.71
C ILE A 271 -20.23 12.99 6.38
N MET A 272 -20.02 12.71 5.11
CA MET A 272 -19.70 11.41 4.59
C MET A 272 -18.19 11.16 4.67
N TYR A 273 -17.81 9.92 4.97
CA TYR A 273 -16.42 9.47 4.96
C TYR A 273 -16.35 7.97 4.66
N ASP A 274 -15.21 7.50 4.18
CA ASP A 274 -14.92 6.06 4.09
C ASP A 274 -14.18 5.62 5.36
N GLY A 275 -14.85 4.86 6.21
CA GLY A 275 -14.27 4.39 7.46
C GLY A 275 -13.14 3.37 7.29
N GLY A 276 -12.94 2.82 6.08
CA GLY A 276 -11.78 1.99 5.74
C GLY A 276 -10.54 2.78 5.31
N LYS A 277 -10.69 4.09 5.04
CA LYS A 277 -9.62 4.97 4.54
C LYS A 277 -9.35 6.17 5.45
N VAL A 278 -10.40 6.85 5.92
CA VAL A 278 -10.25 7.97 6.86
C VAL A 278 -9.74 7.45 8.20
N ASN A 279 -8.70 8.07 8.71
CA ASN A 279 -8.12 7.71 10.00
C ASN A 279 -8.93 8.24 11.19
N GLU A 280 -8.74 7.63 12.36
CA GLU A 280 -9.52 7.97 13.57
C GLU A 280 -9.28 9.41 14.03
N ALA A 281 -8.06 9.95 13.88
CA ALA A 281 -7.77 11.35 14.26
C ALA A 281 -8.59 12.35 13.43
N LEU A 282 -8.67 12.14 12.11
CA LEU A 282 -9.55 12.96 11.25
C LEU A 282 -11.02 12.81 11.62
N TYR A 283 -11.46 11.58 11.91
CA TYR A 283 -12.82 11.31 12.32
C TYR A 283 -13.17 12.02 13.65
N GLU A 284 -12.27 12.00 14.62
CA GLU A 284 -12.44 12.70 15.90
C GLU A 284 -12.49 14.22 15.70
N ALA A 285 -11.72 14.75 14.74
CA ALA A 285 -11.73 16.17 14.40
C ALA A 285 -13.04 16.64 13.74
N ILE A 286 -13.84 15.75 13.14
CA ILE A 286 -15.13 16.14 12.55
C ILE A 286 -16.05 16.73 13.63
N ASN A 287 -16.63 17.90 13.34
CA ASN A 287 -17.59 18.59 14.20
C ASN A 287 -18.55 17.60 14.90
N PRO A 288 -18.57 17.53 16.23
CA PRO A 288 -19.41 16.59 16.96
C PRO A 288 -20.92 16.80 16.76
N ALA A 289 -21.32 18.00 16.31
CA ALA A 289 -22.72 18.27 15.98
C ALA A 289 -23.15 17.73 14.60
N ALA A 290 -22.20 17.34 13.76
CA ALA A 290 -22.50 16.78 12.45
C ALA A 290 -22.90 15.30 12.54
N ASN A 291 -23.83 14.90 11.67
CA ASN A 291 -24.13 13.48 11.44
C ASN A 291 -23.00 12.86 10.60
N LYS A 292 -22.24 11.96 11.19
CA LYS A 292 -21.10 11.29 10.55
C LYS A 292 -21.57 10.03 9.85
N VAL A 293 -21.52 9.99 8.51
CA VAL A 293 -22.06 8.90 7.69
C VAL A 293 -20.92 8.09 7.08
N ASN A 294 -20.70 6.89 7.61
CA ASN A 294 -19.71 5.96 7.08
C ASN A 294 -20.23 5.28 5.80
N VAL A 295 -19.47 5.38 4.72
CA VAL A 295 -19.74 4.75 3.42
C VAL A 295 -18.47 4.10 2.90
N SER A 296 -18.33 2.82 3.12
CA SER A 296 -17.19 2.03 2.66
C SER A 296 -17.63 0.96 1.66
N PRO A 297 -17.02 0.87 0.48
CA PRO A 297 -16.06 1.80 -0.09
C PRO A 297 -16.67 3.15 -0.47
N SER A 298 -15.81 4.17 -0.57
CA SER A 298 -16.18 5.54 -0.91
C SER A 298 -16.91 5.63 -2.27
N PRO A 299 -17.75 6.65 -2.50
CA PRO A 299 -18.31 6.86 -3.83
C PRO A 299 -17.23 7.19 -4.86
N VAL A 300 -16.12 7.82 -4.47
CA VAL A 300 -15.01 8.14 -5.37
C VAL A 300 -14.31 6.86 -5.83
N LEU A 301 -13.96 5.97 -4.91
CA LEU A 301 -13.37 4.67 -5.25
C LEU A 301 -14.24 3.86 -6.21
N LYS A 302 -15.56 3.85 -6.00
CA LYS A 302 -16.49 3.19 -6.92
C LYS A 302 -16.50 3.81 -8.32
N MET A 303 -16.39 5.14 -8.41
CA MET A 303 -16.33 5.84 -9.69
C MET A 303 -15.00 5.58 -10.41
N GLN A 304 -13.89 5.62 -9.68
CA GLN A 304 -12.53 5.37 -10.16
C GLN A 304 -12.36 3.92 -10.66
N SER A 305 -12.94 2.95 -9.96
CA SER A 305 -12.83 1.52 -10.34
C SER A 305 -13.51 1.18 -11.66
N VAL A 306 -14.38 2.05 -12.18
CA VAL A 306 -15.05 1.87 -13.47
C VAL A 306 -14.44 2.83 -14.49
N LYS A 307 -13.43 2.36 -15.20
CA LYS A 307 -12.69 3.16 -16.19
C LYS A 307 -13.59 3.62 -17.35
N ASN A 308 -13.46 4.89 -17.73
CA ASN A 308 -14.10 5.44 -18.92
C ASN A 308 -13.40 4.98 -20.22
N ALA A 309 -13.94 5.38 -21.38
CA ALA A 309 -13.42 4.94 -22.68
C ALA A 309 -11.97 5.41 -22.94
N THR A 310 -11.60 6.60 -22.46
CA THR A 310 -10.25 7.16 -22.60
C THR A 310 -9.25 6.40 -21.71
N GLU A 311 -9.59 6.19 -20.45
CA GLU A 311 -8.80 5.40 -19.52
C GLU A 311 -8.58 3.97 -20.01
N LEU A 312 -9.65 3.30 -20.55
CA LEU A 312 -9.52 1.96 -21.14
C LEU A 312 -8.62 1.93 -22.38
N GLN A 313 -8.70 2.97 -23.21
CA GLN A 313 -7.80 3.06 -24.37
C GLN A 313 -6.35 3.32 -23.94
N GLY A 314 -6.15 4.20 -22.98
CA GLY A 314 -4.87 4.50 -22.39
C GLY A 314 -4.20 3.26 -21.83
N GLU A 315 -4.92 2.48 -21.01
CA GLU A 315 -4.45 1.24 -20.42
C GLU A 315 -4.00 0.23 -21.50
N ARG A 316 -4.79 0.06 -22.57
CA ARG A 316 -4.39 -0.80 -23.70
C ARG A 316 -3.13 -0.31 -24.42
N LEU A 317 -2.91 1.01 -24.48
CA LEU A 317 -1.71 1.59 -25.06
C LEU A 317 -0.49 1.39 -24.16
N ALA A 318 -0.65 1.60 -22.84
CA ALA A 318 0.40 1.34 -21.85
C ALA A 318 0.86 -0.12 -21.90
N MET A 319 -0.07 -1.08 -21.88
CA MET A 319 0.22 -2.52 -22.00
C MET A 319 0.94 -2.89 -23.29
N ARG A 320 0.64 -2.23 -24.42
CA ARG A 320 1.36 -2.45 -25.69
C ARG A 320 2.80 -1.95 -25.65
N LYS A 321 3.02 -0.76 -25.05
CA LYS A 321 4.37 -0.18 -24.89
C LYS A 321 5.21 -1.07 -23.99
N ASP A 322 4.64 -1.50 -22.89
CA ASP A 322 5.32 -2.36 -21.92
C ASP A 322 5.63 -3.73 -22.51
N ALA A 323 4.72 -4.32 -23.29
CA ALA A 323 4.98 -5.56 -24.02
C ALA A 323 6.18 -5.44 -24.99
N VAL A 324 6.37 -4.28 -25.62
CA VAL A 324 7.55 -4.01 -26.47
C VAL A 324 8.82 -3.93 -25.62
N ALA A 325 8.78 -3.25 -24.47
CA ALA A 325 9.92 -3.16 -23.55
C ALA A 325 10.34 -4.55 -23.04
N LEU A 326 9.38 -5.35 -22.57
CA LEU A 326 9.60 -6.72 -22.12
C LEU A 326 10.13 -7.62 -23.24
N THR A 327 9.61 -7.52 -24.48
CA THR A 327 10.10 -8.32 -25.60
C THR A 327 11.55 -7.97 -25.92
N ARG A 328 11.92 -6.68 -25.89
CA ARG A 328 13.31 -6.25 -26.05
C ARG A 328 14.21 -6.74 -24.93
N PHE A 329 13.71 -6.70 -23.69
CA PHE A 329 14.43 -7.19 -22.53
C PHE A 329 14.71 -8.71 -22.65
N PHE A 330 13.71 -9.53 -22.97
CA PHE A 330 13.92 -10.97 -23.11
C PHE A 330 14.82 -11.31 -24.30
N TYR A 331 14.72 -10.59 -25.42
CA TYR A 331 15.66 -10.75 -26.52
C TYR A 331 17.10 -10.46 -26.09
N TRP A 332 17.31 -9.36 -25.37
CA TRP A 332 18.62 -9.02 -24.81
C TRP A 332 19.09 -10.06 -23.78
N LEU A 333 18.21 -10.51 -22.89
CA LEU A 333 18.53 -11.51 -21.87
C LEU A 333 19.02 -12.82 -22.48
N GLU A 334 18.37 -13.29 -23.55
CA GLU A 334 18.70 -14.54 -24.24
C GLU A 334 19.97 -14.45 -25.11
N ASN A 335 20.26 -13.31 -25.70
CA ASN A 335 21.28 -13.20 -26.74
C ASN A 335 22.53 -12.42 -26.30
N GLU A 336 22.41 -11.50 -25.34
CA GLU A 336 23.47 -10.53 -25.07
C GLU A 336 23.85 -10.46 -23.59
N ALA A 337 22.91 -10.59 -22.67
CA ALA A 337 23.09 -10.28 -21.24
C ALA A 337 24.25 -11.06 -20.61
N MET A 338 24.38 -12.34 -20.92
CA MET A 338 25.41 -13.22 -20.32
C MET A 338 26.81 -13.02 -20.90
N GLN A 339 27.02 -12.08 -21.83
CA GLN A 339 28.35 -11.69 -22.30
C GLN A 339 29.10 -10.84 -21.25
N THR A 340 28.41 -10.28 -20.29
CA THR A 340 28.95 -9.53 -19.15
C THR A 340 28.30 -9.99 -17.84
N PRO A 341 28.99 -9.87 -16.69
CA PRO A 341 28.40 -10.19 -15.40
C PRO A 341 27.10 -9.40 -15.17
N GLN A 342 26.05 -10.10 -14.77
CA GLN A 342 24.76 -9.54 -14.44
C GLN A 342 24.41 -9.82 -12.99
N THR A 343 23.60 -8.92 -12.39
CA THR A 343 22.97 -9.09 -11.09
C THR A 343 21.47 -8.81 -11.22
N GLU A 344 20.70 -9.16 -10.21
CA GLU A 344 19.27 -8.84 -10.15
C GLU A 344 19.02 -7.34 -10.37
N ILE A 345 19.84 -6.46 -9.79
CA ILE A 345 19.76 -5.00 -9.97
C ILE A 345 20.04 -4.60 -11.42
N THR A 346 21.05 -5.19 -12.06
CA THR A 346 21.36 -4.83 -13.46
C THR A 346 20.26 -5.29 -14.42
N LEU A 347 19.59 -6.41 -14.13
CA LEU A 347 18.43 -6.86 -14.91
C LEU A 347 17.25 -5.90 -14.73
N ALA A 348 16.91 -5.53 -13.48
CA ALA A 348 15.85 -4.58 -13.18
C ALA A 348 16.08 -3.23 -13.87
N LYS A 349 17.29 -2.67 -13.72
CA LYS A 349 17.66 -1.42 -14.37
C LYS A 349 17.56 -1.50 -15.91
N LYS A 350 18.00 -2.61 -16.50
CA LYS A 350 17.95 -2.79 -17.97
C LYS A 350 16.53 -2.81 -18.49
N LEU A 351 15.60 -3.39 -17.75
CA LEU A 351 14.18 -3.37 -18.11
C LEU A 351 13.60 -1.96 -18.02
N GLY A 352 13.91 -1.20 -16.96
CA GLY A 352 13.57 0.22 -16.84
C GLY A 352 14.12 1.07 -18.01
N ASP A 353 15.36 0.82 -18.42
CA ASP A 353 15.95 1.49 -19.59
C ASP A 353 15.15 1.20 -20.88
N PHE A 354 14.65 -0.02 -21.08
CA PHE A 354 13.78 -0.34 -22.23
C PHE A 354 12.40 0.30 -22.14
N ARG A 355 11.81 0.41 -20.94
CA ARG A 355 10.56 1.15 -20.70
C ARG A 355 10.70 2.63 -20.99
N ALA A 356 11.81 3.22 -20.55
CA ALA A 356 12.12 4.63 -20.78
C ALA A 356 12.25 5.03 -22.25
N MET A 357 12.46 4.06 -23.16
CA MET A 357 12.39 4.30 -24.61
C MET A 357 10.95 4.46 -25.12
N GLY A 358 9.96 4.09 -24.33
CA GLY A 358 8.55 4.21 -24.65
C GLY A 358 8.01 5.62 -24.40
N ALA A 359 7.09 6.08 -25.26
CA ALA A 359 6.42 7.36 -25.04
C ALA A 359 5.57 7.34 -23.78
N ASN A 360 5.53 8.45 -23.02
CA ASN A 360 4.72 8.66 -21.83
C ASN A 360 5.11 7.81 -20.61
N TYR A 361 6.23 7.10 -20.64
CA TYR A 361 6.78 6.46 -19.45
C TYR A 361 7.24 7.53 -18.44
N THR A 362 6.86 7.41 -17.19
CA THR A 362 7.17 8.37 -16.13
C THR A 362 7.99 7.78 -15.02
N ASP A 363 7.77 6.49 -14.70
CA ASP A 363 8.47 5.77 -13.64
C ASP A 363 8.13 4.27 -13.69
N ASP A 364 8.76 3.45 -12.84
CA ASP A 364 8.26 2.10 -12.55
C ASP A 364 6.98 2.18 -11.70
N SER A 365 6.09 1.18 -11.81
CA SER A 365 4.85 1.13 -11.02
C SER A 365 5.01 0.45 -9.66
N PHE A 366 6.12 -0.25 -9.48
CA PHE A 366 6.62 -0.82 -8.23
C PHE A 366 8.10 -1.18 -8.42
N CYS A 367 8.80 -1.46 -7.31
CA CYS A 367 10.19 -1.90 -7.39
C CYS A 367 10.28 -3.20 -8.19
N THR A 368 11.00 -3.19 -9.30
CA THR A 368 11.16 -4.37 -10.17
C THR A 368 11.80 -5.52 -9.38
N ILE A 369 11.10 -6.64 -9.31
CA ILE A 369 11.55 -7.89 -8.68
C ILE A 369 12.21 -8.74 -9.75
N ALA A 370 13.52 -8.94 -9.66
CA ALA A 370 14.27 -9.83 -10.53
C ALA A 370 14.86 -10.98 -9.71
N GLY A 371 13.98 -11.81 -9.13
CA GLY A 371 14.35 -12.87 -8.18
C GLY A 371 15.07 -14.05 -8.85
N TRP A 372 16.38 -14.17 -8.62
CA TRP A 372 17.19 -15.27 -9.10
C TRP A 372 17.15 -16.47 -8.17
N LYS A 373 16.78 -17.64 -8.68
CA LYS A 373 16.72 -18.92 -7.93
C LYS A 373 15.89 -18.77 -6.64
N GLY A 374 16.52 -18.87 -5.45
CA GLY A 374 15.87 -18.80 -4.16
C GLY A 374 15.17 -17.47 -3.88
N ASN A 375 15.72 -16.35 -4.37
CA ASN A 375 15.13 -15.02 -4.20
C ASN A 375 13.77 -14.88 -4.90
N GLY A 376 13.51 -15.65 -5.97
CA GLY A 376 12.20 -15.72 -6.61
C GLY A 376 11.09 -16.35 -5.74
N ALA A 377 11.42 -16.92 -4.59
CA ALA A 377 10.44 -17.42 -3.62
C ALA A 377 9.97 -16.34 -2.63
N ILE A 378 10.67 -15.21 -2.56
CA ILE A 378 10.28 -14.06 -1.75
C ILE A 378 9.39 -13.17 -2.61
N VAL A 379 8.10 -13.13 -2.30
CA VAL A 379 7.08 -12.52 -3.19
C VAL A 379 7.33 -11.03 -3.41
N HIS A 380 7.70 -10.29 -2.36
CA HIS A 380 8.06 -8.88 -2.42
C HIS A 380 9.58 -8.70 -2.20
N TYR A 381 10.38 -9.42 -3.00
CA TYR A 381 11.83 -9.34 -2.94
C TYR A 381 12.35 -7.99 -3.43
N HIS A 382 13.21 -7.36 -2.64
CA HIS A 382 13.92 -6.15 -3.01
C HIS A 382 15.43 -6.42 -3.03
N ALA A 383 16.03 -6.41 -4.21
CA ALA A 383 17.48 -6.47 -4.35
C ALA A 383 18.11 -5.12 -3.96
N THR A 384 19.06 -5.14 -3.02
CA THR A 384 19.86 -3.96 -2.66
C THR A 384 21.30 -4.11 -3.18
N PRO A 385 22.08 -3.02 -3.30
CA PRO A 385 23.48 -3.11 -3.68
C PRO A 385 24.31 -4.06 -2.78
N GLU A 386 23.93 -4.16 -1.50
CA GLU A 386 24.59 -4.99 -0.49
C GLU A 386 24.10 -6.44 -0.56
N GLU A 387 22.84 -6.65 -0.94
CA GLU A 387 22.18 -7.95 -0.94
C GLU A 387 21.45 -8.20 -2.28
N CYS A 388 22.22 -8.51 -3.32
CA CYS A 388 21.67 -8.96 -4.60
C CYS A 388 22.43 -10.16 -5.14
N ALA A 389 21.74 -11.07 -5.78
CA ALA A 389 22.37 -12.24 -6.39
C ALA A 389 23.06 -11.90 -7.72
N ALA A 390 24.24 -12.48 -7.94
CA ALA A 390 24.82 -12.57 -9.29
C ALA A 390 24.08 -13.62 -10.10
N ILE A 391 23.80 -13.33 -11.38
CA ILE A 391 23.13 -14.24 -12.30
C ILE A 391 24.19 -15.21 -12.86
N GLU A 392 24.40 -16.31 -12.17
CA GLU A 392 25.46 -17.27 -12.49
C GLU A 392 24.92 -18.68 -12.70
N GLY A 393 25.42 -19.35 -13.73
CA GLY A 393 25.02 -20.69 -14.10
C GLY A 393 23.60 -20.76 -14.64
N GLU A 394 22.93 -21.88 -14.42
CA GLU A 394 21.56 -22.12 -14.90
C GLU A 394 20.54 -22.03 -13.75
N GLY A 395 19.35 -21.55 -14.05
CA GLY A 395 18.31 -21.43 -13.02
C GLY A 395 17.04 -20.71 -13.47
N VAL A 396 16.11 -20.62 -12.54
CA VAL A 396 14.85 -19.87 -12.70
C VAL A 396 15.10 -18.41 -12.35
N LEU A 397 14.64 -17.52 -13.23
CA LEU A 397 14.47 -16.09 -12.97
C LEU A 397 12.97 -15.79 -12.90
N LEU A 398 12.50 -15.29 -11.78
CA LEU A 398 11.19 -14.66 -11.67
C LEU A 398 11.40 -13.15 -11.88
N LEU A 399 10.73 -12.61 -12.89
CA LEU A 399 10.75 -11.18 -13.19
C LEU A 399 9.35 -10.61 -13.03
N ASP A 400 9.15 -9.80 -12.01
CA ASP A 400 7.90 -9.07 -11.75
C ASP A 400 8.17 -7.57 -11.82
N SER A 401 7.41 -6.87 -12.67
CA SER A 401 7.74 -5.50 -13.01
C SER A 401 6.57 -4.77 -13.67
N GLY A 402 6.53 -3.47 -13.53
CA GLY A 402 5.53 -2.65 -14.16
C GLY A 402 6.03 -1.24 -14.44
N GLY A 403 5.27 -0.47 -15.19
CA GLY A 403 5.58 0.91 -15.51
C GLY A 403 4.39 1.84 -15.35
N GLN A 404 4.65 3.02 -14.82
CA GLN A 404 3.74 4.16 -14.85
C GLN A 404 3.89 4.89 -16.17
N TYR A 405 2.79 5.01 -16.90
CA TYR A 405 2.69 5.82 -18.11
C TYR A 405 1.63 6.91 -17.91
N LEU A 406 1.76 8.04 -18.62
CA LEU A 406 0.69 9.05 -18.57
C LEU A 406 -0.67 8.52 -19.05
N ASP A 407 -0.71 7.45 -19.77
CA ASP A 407 -1.92 6.84 -20.31
C ASP A 407 -2.38 5.57 -19.55
N GLY A 408 -1.59 5.02 -18.64
CA GLY A 408 -2.00 3.85 -17.83
C GLY A 408 -0.86 3.27 -17.00
N THR A 409 -1.16 2.21 -16.25
CA THR A 409 -0.24 1.52 -15.36
C THR A 409 -0.12 0.07 -15.78
N THR A 410 1.08 -0.51 -15.78
CA THR A 410 1.30 -1.92 -16.09
C THR A 410 1.86 -2.68 -14.89
N ASP A 411 1.58 -3.99 -14.88
CA ASP A 411 2.03 -4.93 -13.87
C ASP A 411 2.09 -6.31 -14.54
N ILE A 412 3.30 -6.85 -14.72
CA ILE A 412 3.52 -8.06 -15.52
C ILE A 412 4.60 -8.93 -14.88
N THR A 413 4.24 -10.16 -14.52
CA THR A 413 5.19 -11.18 -14.05
C THR A 413 5.51 -12.19 -15.13
N ARG A 414 6.77 -12.59 -15.25
CA ARG A 414 7.24 -13.71 -16.06
C ARG A 414 8.28 -14.53 -15.32
N THR A 415 8.12 -15.85 -15.37
CA THR A 415 9.11 -16.81 -14.86
C THR A 415 9.78 -17.49 -16.05
N VAL A 416 11.10 -17.38 -16.13
CA VAL A 416 11.89 -17.92 -17.24
C VAL A 416 13.07 -18.75 -16.73
N TRP A 417 13.55 -19.67 -17.58
CA TRP A 417 14.77 -20.42 -17.33
C TRP A 417 15.95 -19.76 -18.07
N ILE A 418 17.01 -19.47 -17.33
CA ILE A 418 18.28 -19.06 -17.90
C ILE A 418 19.18 -20.29 -17.97
N GLY A 419 19.67 -20.66 -19.17
CA GLY A 419 20.48 -21.82 -19.43
C GLY A 419 19.93 -22.72 -20.52
N ASP A 420 20.51 -23.92 -20.70
CA ASP A 420 20.02 -24.89 -21.68
C ASP A 420 18.65 -25.46 -21.25
N PRO A 421 17.60 -25.34 -22.09
CA PRO A 421 16.28 -25.89 -21.78
C PRO A 421 16.28 -27.40 -21.51
N ALA A 422 17.28 -28.15 -22.00
CA ALA A 422 17.42 -29.57 -21.72
C ALA A 422 17.74 -29.86 -20.25
N ASN A 423 18.33 -28.90 -19.55
CA ASN A 423 18.75 -29.02 -18.16
C ASN A 423 17.64 -28.59 -17.16
N ILE A 424 16.47 -28.15 -17.63
CA ILE A 424 15.37 -27.78 -16.73
C ILE A 424 14.93 -28.98 -15.89
N PRO A 425 15.00 -28.94 -14.55
CA PRO A 425 14.58 -30.03 -13.69
C PRO A 425 13.12 -30.44 -13.93
N ALA A 426 12.83 -31.75 -13.87
CA ALA A 426 11.46 -32.22 -14.03
C ALA A 426 10.46 -31.65 -13.05
N ALA A 427 10.89 -31.37 -11.79
CA ALA A 427 10.07 -30.71 -10.78
C ALA A 427 9.67 -29.30 -11.22
N VAL A 428 10.63 -28.49 -11.72
CA VAL A 428 10.36 -27.13 -12.19
C VAL A 428 9.35 -27.14 -13.35
N LYS A 429 9.51 -28.07 -14.32
CA LYS A 429 8.55 -28.22 -15.44
C LYS A 429 7.15 -28.58 -14.94
N ARG A 430 7.06 -29.48 -13.97
CA ARG A 430 5.80 -29.90 -13.35
C ARG A 430 5.12 -28.71 -12.67
N ASP A 431 5.83 -28.04 -11.78
CA ASP A 431 5.27 -26.98 -10.95
C ASP A 431 4.84 -25.78 -11.82
N TYR A 432 5.67 -25.36 -12.77
CA TYR A 432 5.32 -24.36 -13.78
C TYR A 432 4.05 -24.73 -14.55
N THR A 433 3.92 -26.02 -14.94
CA THR A 433 2.74 -26.51 -15.68
C THR A 433 1.48 -26.47 -14.81
N LEU A 434 1.57 -26.77 -13.52
CA LEU A 434 0.43 -26.72 -12.60
C LEU A 434 -0.06 -25.28 -12.41
N VAL A 435 0.87 -24.34 -12.23
CA VAL A 435 0.55 -22.91 -12.17
C VAL A 435 -0.10 -22.43 -13.48
N LEU A 436 0.47 -22.81 -14.63
CA LEU A 436 -0.08 -22.45 -15.94
C LEU A 436 -1.51 -23.00 -16.15
N LYS A 437 -1.78 -24.24 -15.70
CA LYS A 437 -3.15 -24.78 -15.75
C LYS A 437 -4.13 -23.94 -14.93
N GLY A 438 -3.73 -23.52 -13.74
CA GLY A 438 -4.52 -22.63 -12.87
C GLY A 438 -4.79 -21.28 -13.54
N HIS A 439 -3.75 -20.67 -14.10
CA HIS A 439 -3.84 -19.42 -14.86
C HIS A 439 -4.83 -19.53 -16.03
N ILE A 440 -4.73 -20.59 -16.83
CA ILE A 440 -5.63 -20.83 -17.97
C ILE A 440 -7.07 -21.07 -17.48
N ALA A 441 -7.26 -21.82 -16.40
CA ALA A 441 -8.59 -22.09 -15.84
C ALA A 441 -9.28 -20.81 -15.42
N LEU A 442 -8.56 -19.94 -14.71
CA LEU A 442 -9.07 -18.64 -14.28
C LEU A 442 -9.35 -17.71 -15.48
N ALA A 443 -8.42 -17.61 -16.44
CA ALA A 443 -8.55 -16.75 -17.62
C ALA A 443 -9.74 -17.14 -18.52
N ARG A 444 -10.15 -18.42 -18.50
CA ARG A 444 -11.29 -18.95 -19.27
C ARG A 444 -12.60 -18.96 -18.50
N ALA A 445 -12.57 -18.61 -17.21
CA ALA A 445 -13.76 -18.67 -16.36
C ALA A 445 -14.86 -17.75 -16.85
N ARG A 446 -16.11 -18.24 -16.82
CA ARG A 446 -17.32 -17.46 -17.04
C ARG A 446 -18.16 -17.55 -15.79
N PHE A 447 -18.59 -16.40 -15.28
CA PHE A 447 -19.28 -16.33 -14.00
C PHE A 447 -20.39 -15.27 -14.03
N PRO A 448 -21.43 -15.41 -13.18
CA PRO A 448 -22.51 -14.44 -13.06
C PRO A 448 -22.03 -13.09 -12.54
N LYS A 449 -22.77 -12.02 -12.85
CA LYS A 449 -22.57 -10.72 -12.23
C LYS A 449 -22.71 -10.83 -10.71
N GLY A 450 -21.77 -10.22 -9.97
CA GLY A 450 -21.71 -10.26 -8.51
C GLY A 450 -20.82 -11.35 -7.93
N THR A 451 -20.24 -12.21 -8.78
CA THR A 451 -19.21 -13.15 -8.34
C THR A 451 -17.98 -12.39 -7.84
N ARG A 452 -17.45 -12.78 -6.69
CA ARG A 452 -16.29 -12.15 -6.04
C ARG A 452 -15.00 -12.87 -6.37
N GLY A 453 -13.86 -12.16 -6.29
CA GLY A 453 -12.53 -12.71 -6.59
C GLY A 453 -12.18 -13.95 -5.74
N ASN A 454 -12.52 -13.97 -4.45
CA ASN A 454 -12.28 -15.11 -3.56
C ASN A 454 -13.02 -16.39 -3.99
N GLN A 455 -14.13 -16.28 -4.74
CA GLN A 455 -14.83 -17.44 -5.30
C GLN A 455 -14.13 -17.98 -6.55
N LEU A 456 -13.37 -17.14 -7.27
CA LEU A 456 -12.63 -17.49 -8.47
C LEU A 456 -11.22 -18.00 -8.17
N ASP A 457 -10.66 -17.66 -7.03
CA ASP A 457 -9.32 -18.01 -6.58
C ASP A 457 -9.07 -19.52 -6.60
N ILE A 458 -10.07 -20.32 -6.25
CA ILE A 458 -9.99 -21.79 -6.29
C ILE A 458 -9.64 -22.33 -7.68
N LEU A 459 -10.05 -21.64 -8.75
CA LEU A 459 -9.74 -22.07 -10.13
C LEU A 459 -8.24 -22.04 -10.43
N ALA A 460 -7.53 -21.10 -9.81
CA ALA A 460 -6.09 -21.01 -9.94
C ALA A 460 -5.37 -22.04 -9.06
N ARG A 461 -5.86 -22.29 -7.84
CA ARG A 461 -5.19 -23.15 -6.85
C ARG A 461 -5.43 -24.64 -7.02
N GLN A 462 -6.54 -25.06 -7.61
CA GLN A 462 -7.00 -26.45 -7.64
C GLN A 462 -5.95 -27.47 -8.15
N PHE A 463 -5.12 -27.09 -9.11
CA PHE A 463 -4.11 -28.00 -9.69
C PHE A 463 -2.89 -28.15 -8.75
N LEU A 464 -2.56 -27.14 -7.97
CA LEU A 464 -1.53 -27.22 -6.93
C LEU A 464 -2.06 -28.02 -5.73
N TRP A 465 -3.29 -27.78 -5.31
CA TRP A 465 -3.92 -28.52 -4.20
C TRP A 465 -4.02 -30.02 -4.47
N ALA A 466 -4.25 -30.42 -5.72
CA ALA A 466 -4.27 -31.84 -6.12
C ALA A 466 -2.92 -32.53 -5.87
N GLU A 467 -1.82 -31.78 -5.82
CA GLU A 467 -0.46 -32.27 -5.55
C GLU A 467 0.01 -31.92 -4.11
N GLY A 468 -0.91 -31.48 -3.25
CA GLY A 468 -0.59 -31.08 -1.86
C GLY A 468 0.22 -29.78 -1.73
N MET A 469 0.22 -28.94 -2.77
CA MET A 469 0.95 -27.66 -2.82
C MET A 469 -0.01 -26.48 -2.77
N THR A 470 0.48 -25.34 -2.30
CA THR A 470 -0.22 -24.05 -2.34
C THR A 470 0.75 -22.89 -2.38
N TYR A 471 0.25 -21.66 -2.57
CA TYR A 471 1.00 -20.42 -2.39
C TYR A 471 0.26 -19.52 -1.38
N GLY A 472 1.03 -18.76 -0.60
CA GLY A 472 0.52 -17.98 0.53
C GLY A 472 0.04 -16.57 0.20
N HIS A 473 0.19 -16.11 -1.06
CA HIS A 473 -0.20 -14.76 -1.49
C HIS A 473 -1.52 -14.74 -2.25
N GLY A 474 -2.02 -13.55 -2.60
CA GLY A 474 -3.20 -13.39 -3.46
C GLY A 474 -2.96 -13.93 -4.88
N THR A 475 -4.03 -14.39 -5.55
CA THR A 475 -3.93 -14.90 -6.93
C THR A 475 -3.76 -13.77 -7.96
N GLY A 476 -4.32 -12.59 -7.68
CA GLY A 476 -4.21 -11.43 -8.56
C GLY A 476 -5.17 -10.32 -8.18
N HIS A 477 -5.07 -9.20 -8.89
CA HIS A 477 -5.80 -7.97 -8.66
C HIS A 477 -6.09 -7.23 -9.97
N GLY A 478 -6.85 -6.14 -9.91
CA GLY A 478 -7.04 -5.24 -11.04
C GLY A 478 -5.79 -4.38 -11.30
N VAL A 479 -5.67 -3.83 -12.51
CA VAL A 479 -4.56 -2.98 -12.96
C VAL A 479 -5.08 -1.62 -13.41
N GLY A 480 -4.27 -0.56 -13.18
CA GLY A 480 -4.47 0.82 -13.64
C GLY A 480 -5.24 1.73 -12.73
#